data_3050fcbb3396306bd0d873f14ea30fc5
#
_entry.id   3050fcbb3396306bd0d873f14ea30fc5
#
_cell.length_a   1.000
_cell.length_b   1.000
_cell.length_c   1.000
_cell.angle_alpha   90.00
_cell.angle_beta   90.00
_cell.angle_gamma   90.00
#
_symmetry.space_group_name_H-M   'P 1'
#
loop_
_entity.id
_entity.type
_entity.pdbx_description
1 polymer ?
#
loop_
_entity_poly.entity_id
_entity_poly.type
_entity_poly.pdbx_seq_one_letter_code
_entity_poly.pdbx_strand_id
1 'polypeptide(L)'
;MPKYLIRGSYTLDGVRGLIKEGGSARNEHFHGNVANLGGKVEAFYYAFGGDDIYSIVELPDNISGAAISLALGAGGGFQATTIVLLSVEEVDQAVKKVAAVGYRPPGQSR
;
A
#
# COMPACT_ATOMS: atom_id res chain seq x y z
N MET A 1 -9.48 9.96 -5.30
CA MET A 1 -8.78 9.61 -4.05
C MET A 1 -7.38 9.11 -4.36
N PRO A 2 -6.41 9.39 -3.48
CA PRO A 2 -5.07 8.82 -3.64
C PRO A 2 -5.06 7.31 -3.70
N LYS A 3 -4.08 6.77 -4.41
CA LYS A 3 -3.91 5.32 -4.54
C LYS A 3 -2.65 4.88 -3.82
N TYR A 4 -2.71 3.67 -3.30
CA TYR A 4 -1.62 3.07 -2.54
C TYR A 4 -1.40 1.64 -2.99
N LEU A 5 -0.14 1.23 -3.08
CA LEU A 5 0.21 -0.18 -3.25
C LEU A 5 0.48 -0.75 -1.86
N ILE A 6 -0.28 -1.75 -1.50
CA ILE A 6 -0.05 -2.52 -0.26
C ILE A 6 0.48 -3.87 -0.69
N ARG A 7 1.68 -4.19 -0.23
CA ARG A 7 2.28 -5.49 -0.51
C ARG A 7 2.92 -6.03 0.75
N GLY A 8 3.06 -7.32 0.84
CA GLY A 8 3.70 -7.90 2.00
C GLY A 8 3.58 -9.40 2.06
N SER A 9 4.06 -9.92 3.19
CA SER A 9 4.16 -11.35 3.43
C SER A 9 3.44 -11.76 4.68
N TYR A 10 2.84 -12.95 4.66
CA TYR A 10 2.27 -13.54 5.86
C TYR A 10 3.38 -13.99 6.80
N THR A 11 3.12 -13.87 8.09
CA THR A 11 3.90 -14.56 9.12
C THR A 11 3.48 -16.03 9.13
N LEU A 12 4.15 -16.86 9.94
CA LEU A 12 3.76 -18.25 10.09
C LEU A 12 2.29 -18.38 10.55
N ASP A 13 1.90 -17.58 11.55
CA ASP A 13 0.53 -17.58 12.03
C ASP A 13 -0.44 -17.11 10.95
N GLY A 14 -0.04 -16.10 10.19
CA GLY A 14 -0.85 -15.55 9.09
C GLY A 14 -1.10 -16.57 8.00
N VAL A 15 -0.06 -17.30 7.57
CA VAL A 15 -0.23 -18.30 6.51
C VAL A 15 -1.09 -19.47 6.97
N ARG A 16 -0.98 -19.85 8.23
CA ARG A 16 -1.85 -20.90 8.79
C ARG A 16 -3.31 -20.42 8.80
N GLY A 17 -3.54 -19.16 9.14
CA GLY A 17 -4.87 -18.56 9.08
C GLY A 17 -5.43 -18.53 7.66
N LEU A 18 -4.61 -18.19 6.69
CA LEU A 18 -5.01 -18.20 5.29
C LEU A 18 -5.42 -19.61 4.83
N ILE A 19 -4.64 -20.61 5.19
CA ILE A 19 -4.96 -22.01 4.87
C ILE A 19 -6.31 -22.41 5.48
N LYS A 20 -6.57 -21.96 6.70
CA LYS A 20 -7.80 -22.29 7.42
C LYS A 20 -9.02 -21.59 6.83
N GLU A 21 -8.90 -20.28 6.52
CA GLU A 21 -10.03 -19.48 6.08
C GLU A 21 -10.23 -19.49 4.57
N GLY A 22 -9.15 -19.61 3.81
CA GLY A 22 -9.18 -19.55 2.36
C GLY A 22 -8.99 -18.14 1.81
N GLY A 23 -8.58 -18.06 0.56
CA GLY A 23 -8.24 -16.81 -0.10
C GLY A 23 -9.43 -15.87 -0.27
N SER A 24 -10.62 -16.40 -0.57
CA SER A 24 -11.81 -15.58 -0.77
C SER A 24 -12.23 -14.87 0.52
N ALA A 25 -12.23 -15.59 1.64
CA ALA A 25 -12.62 -15.00 2.92
C ALA A 25 -11.67 -13.88 3.34
N ARG A 26 -10.37 -14.09 3.17
CA ARG A 26 -9.38 -13.05 3.52
C ARG A 26 -9.46 -11.86 2.60
N ASN A 27 -9.73 -12.08 1.31
CA ASN A 27 -9.95 -10.99 0.37
C ASN A 27 -11.16 -10.15 0.77
N GLU A 28 -12.28 -10.79 1.09
CA GLU A 28 -13.49 -10.07 1.55
C GLU A 28 -13.23 -9.27 2.82
N HIS A 29 -12.49 -9.86 3.76
CA HIS A 29 -12.15 -9.18 5.00
C HIS A 29 -11.33 -7.92 4.72
N PHE A 30 -10.35 -8.01 3.83
CA PHE A 30 -9.52 -6.85 3.46
C PHE A 30 -10.34 -5.76 2.78
N HIS A 31 -11.27 -6.15 1.88
CA HIS A 31 -12.19 -5.18 1.26
C HIS A 31 -12.98 -4.42 2.32
N GLY A 32 -13.44 -5.11 3.36
CA GLY A 32 -14.15 -4.49 4.48
C GLY A 32 -13.28 -3.53 5.27
N ASN A 33 -12.02 -3.90 5.51
CA ASN A 33 -11.08 -3.02 6.20
C ASN A 33 -10.88 -1.71 5.46
N VAL A 34 -10.69 -1.78 4.15
CA VAL A 34 -10.50 -0.61 3.31
C VAL A 34 -11.79 0.24 3.26
N ALA A 35 -12.94 -0.42 3.14
CA ALA A 35 -14.23 0.28 3.15
C ALA A 35 -14.49 1.02 4.47
N ASN A 36 -14.04 0.44 5.59
CA ASN A 36 -14.18 1.09 6.91
C ASN A 36 -13.42 2.43 6.97
N LEU A 37 -12.40 2.61 6.15
CA LEU A 37 -11.64 3.84 6.06
C LEU A 37 -12.17 4.80 4.99
N GLY A 38 -13.29 4.46 4.36
CA GLY A 38 -13.87 5.27 3.29
C GLY A 38 -13.21 5.05 1.93
N GLY A 39 -12.45 3.98 1.77
CA GLY A 39 -11.77 3.66 0.53
C GLY A 39 -12.37 2.47 -0.19
N LYS A 40 -11.66 2.02 -1.22
CA LYS A 40 -12.04 0.80 -1.94
C LYS A 40 -10.81 0.10 -2.49
N VAL A 41 -10.91 -1.21 -2.65
CA VAL A 41 -9.87 -2.03 -3.27
C VAL A 41 -10.05 -1.98 -4.78
N GLU A 42 -9.00 -1.55 -5.49
CA GLU A 42 -9.01 -1.54 -6.96
C GLU A 42 -8.52 -2.88 -7.52
N ALA A 43 -7.51 -3.47 -6.89
CA ALA A 43 -6.95 -4.73 -7.33
C ALA A 43 -6.41 -5.50 -6.12
N PHE A 44 -6.50 -6.83 -6.18
CA PHE A 44 -5.99 -7.69 -5.11
C PHE A 44 -5.52 -9.00 -5.73
N TYR A 45 -4.26 -9.34 -5.50
CA TYR A 45 -3.67 -10.58 -6.02
C TYR A 45 -2.80 -11.24 -4.95
N TYR A 46 -2.87 -12.57 -4.91
CA TYR A 46 -1.90 -13.38 -4.19
C TYR A 46 -0.72 -13.71 -5.10
N ALA A 47 0.44 -13.94 -4.50
CA ALA A 47 1.66 -14.27 -5.23
C ALA A 47 2.47 -15.31 -4.46
N PHE A 48 3.45 -15.88 -5.15
CA PHE A 48 4.41 -16.82 -4.55
C PHE A 48 5.81 -16.26 -4.84
N GLY A 49 6.54 -15.90 -3.84
CA GLY A 49 7.85 -15.29 -4.01
C GLY A 49 8.23 -14.51 -2.79
N GLY A 50 8.71 -13.28 -3.00
CA GLY A 50 9.09 -12.42 -1.89
C GLY A 50 7.88 -11.99 -1.07
N ASP A 51 6.90 -11.41 -1.75
CA ASP A 51 5.65 -11.01 -1.11
C ASP A 51 4.52 -11.96 -1.53
N ASP A 52 3.54 -12.10 -0.63
CA ASP A 52 2.41 -13.00 -0.82
C ASP A 52 1.16 -12.29 -1.32
N ILE A 53 1.08 -10.98 -1.13
CA ILE A 53 -0.06 -10.15 -1.55
C ILE A 53 0.44 -8.88 -2.22
N TYR A 54 -0.24 -8.51 -3.30
CA TYR A 54 -0.13 -7.21 -3.95
C TYR A 54 -1.52 -6.65 -4.13
N SER A 55 -1.77 -5.46 -3.61
CA SER A 55 -3.09 -4.83 -3.73
C SER A 55 -2.95 -3.34 -4.02
N ILE A 56 -3.82 -2.82 -4.86
CA ILE A 56 -3.94 -1.39 -5.08
C ILE A 56 -5.25 -0.96 -4.46
N VAL A 57 -5.19 0.04 -3.58
CA VAL A 57 -6.35 0.56 -2.88
C VAL A 57 -6.45 2.07 -3.06
N GLU A 58 -7.67 2.58 -3.02
CA GLU A 58 -7.92 4.02 -2.93
C GLU A 58 -8.31 4.32 -1.50
N LEU A 59 -7.69 5.35 -0.92
CA LEU A 59 -7.98 5.82 0.42
C LEU A 59 -8.11 7.34 0.42
N PRO A 60 -8.84 7.92 1.38
CA PRO A 60 -9.04 9.37 1.40
C PRO A 60 -7.75 10.18 1.53
N ASP A 61 -6.79 9.68 2.29
CA ASP A 61 -5.57 10.43 2.61
C ASP A 61 -4.46 9.52 3.15
N ASN A 62 -3.30 10.10 3.37
CA ASN A 62 -2.14 9.38 3.91
C ASN A 62 -2.35 8.92 5.37
N ILE A 63 -3.19 9.61 6.12
CA ILE A 63 -3.49 9.21 7.49
C ILE A 63 -4.19 7.86 7.48
N SER A 64 -5.15 7.67 6.56
CA SER A 64 -5.83 6.39 6.37
C SER A 64 -4.85 5.31 5.91
N GLY A 65 -3.91 5.66 5.02
CA GLY A 65 -2.85 4.75 4.60
C GLY A 65 -1.97 4.30 5.76
N ALA A 66 -1.61 5.21 6.63
CA ALA A 66 -0.83 4.89 7.83
C ALA A 66 -1.65 4.02 8.79
N ALA A 67 -2.93 4.32 8.95
CA ALA A 67 -3.81 3.57 9.84
C ALA A 67 -3.92 2.10 9.44
N ILE A 68 -4.12 1.82 8.15
CA ILE A 68 -4.20 0.43 7.71
C ILE A 68 -2.86 -0.28 7.86
N SER A 69 -1.75 0.41 7.62
CA SER A 69 -0.41 -0.15 7.83
C SER A 69 -0.17 -0.54 9.28
N LEU A 70 -0.56 0.33 10.20
CA LEU A 70 -0.43 0.06 11.64
C LEU A 70 -1.32 -1.11 12.06
N ALA A 71 -2.54 -1.15 11.56
CA ALA A 71 -3.49 -2.22 11.90
C ALA A 71 -2.98 -3.58 11.42
N LEU A 72 -2.46 -3.65 10.20
CA LEU A 72 -1.90 -4.89 9.66
C LEU A 72 -0.68 -5.33 10.47
N GLY A 73 0.19 -4.39 10.82
CA GLY A 73 1.36 -4.69 11.65
C GLY A 73 0.99 -5.17 13.05
N ALA A 74 0.03 -4.52 13.67
CA ALA A 74 -0.42 -4.87 15.02
C ALA A 74 -1.11 -6.22 15.08
N GLY A 75 -1.72 -6.66 13.97
CA GLY A 75 -2.39 -7.94 13.91
C GLY A 75 -1.46 -9.14 13.97
N GLY A 76 -0.18 -8.95 13.63
CA GLY A 76 0.83 -10.00 13.72
C GLY A 76 0.77 -11.09 12.66
N GLY A 77 -0.23 -11.06 11.78
CA GLY A 77 -0.39 -12.09 10.75
C GLY A 77 0.23 -11.72 9.41
N PHE A 78 0.50 -10.45 9.19
CA PHE A 78 0.95 -9.95 7.90
C PHE A 78 1.90 -8.78 8.08
N GLN A 79 3.03 -8.83 7.37
CA GLN A 79 4.00 -7.73 7.35
C GLN A 79 3.82 -6.96 6.06
N ALA A 80 3.28 -5.75 6.16
CA ALA A 80 2.93 -4.94 5.00
C ALA A 80 3.88 -3.77 4.79
N THR A 81 4.07 -3.43 3.51
CA THR A 81 4.63 -2.16 3.07
C THR A 81 3.56 -1.43 2.30
N THR A 82 3.31 -0.17 2.67
CA THR A 82 2.32 0.67 1.99
C THR A 82 3.05 1.78 1.26
N ILE A 83 2.85 1.85 -0.05
CA ILE A 83 3.56 2.76 -0.94
C ILE A 83 2.54 3.71 -1.56
N VAL A 84 2.79 5.02 -1.42
CA VAL A 84 1.97 6.04 -2.08
C VAL A 84 2.24 5.99 -3.58
N LEU A 85 1.17 5.89 -4.36
CA LEU A 85 1.25 5.90 -5.81
C LEU A 85 0.86 7.27 -6.34
N LEU A 86 1.59 7.73 -7.34
CA LEU A 86 1.30 9.00 -7.99
C LEU A 86 0.71 8.74 -9.37
N SER A 87 -0.28 9.54 -9.74
CA SER A 87 -0.79 9.50 -11.10
C SER A 87 0.21 10.14 -12.07
N VAL A 88 0.02 9.88 -13.35
CA VAL A 88 0.83 10.51 -14.40
C VAL A 88 0.73 12.02 -14.31
N GLU A 89 -0.48 12.53 -14.07
CA GLU A 89 -0.74 13.97 -13.96
C GLU A 89 -0.04 14.58 -12.74
N GLU A 90 0.00 13.87 -11.63
CA GLU A 90 0.71 14.33 -10.44
C GLU A 90 2.22 14.45 -10.70
N VAL A 91 2.77 13.51 -11.45
CA VAL A 91 4.19 13.57 -11.84
C VAL A 91 4.44 14.76 -12.76
N ASP A 92 3.52 15.04 -13.68
CA ASP A 92 3.63 16.23 -14.53
C ASP A 92 3.65 17.51 -13.69
N GLN A 93 2.83 17.57 -12.66
CA GLN A 93 2.83 18.71 -11.74
C GLN A 93 4.14 18.81 -10.94
N ALA A 94 4.67 17.67 -10.49
CA ALA A 94 5.94 17.62 -9.78
C ALA A 94 7.09 18.12 -10.65
N VAL A 95 7.09 17.75 -11.91
CA VAL A 95 8.11 18.21 -12.88
C VAL A 95 8.14 19.75 -12.94
N LYS A 96 6.98 20.38 -12.90
CA LYS A 96 6.90 21.85 -12.94
C LYS A 96 7.50 22.50 -11.69
N LYS A 97 7.61 21.78 -10.59
CA LYS A 97 8.15 22.30 -9.33
C LYS A 97 9.65 22.06 -9.16
N VAL A 98 10.25 21.26 -10.05
CA VAL A 98 11.66 20.86 -9.91
C VAL A 98 12.60 22.04 -9.79
N ALA A 99 12.41 23.08 -10.64
CA ALA A 99 13.27 24.25 -10.61
C ALA A 99 13.25 25.00 -9.28
N ALA A 100 12.10 25.01 -8.60
CA ALA A 100 11.95 25.69 -7.32
C ALA A 100 12.74 25.01 -6.19
N VAL A 101 13.09 23.73 -6.34
CA VAL A 101 13.86 23.00 -5.33
C VAL A 101 15.26 23.55 -5.19
N GLY A 102 15.87 24.01 -6.30
CA GLY A 102 17.22 24.56 -6.26
C GLY A 102 18.30 23.53 -5.95
N TYR A 103 18.02 22.25 -6.20
CA TYR A 103 18.97 21.18 -5.90
C TYR A 103 20.15 21.19 -6.88
N ARG A 104 21.33 20.96 -6.34
CA ARG A 104 22.51 20.65 -7.14
C ARG A 104 23.15 19.39 -6.62
N PRO A 105 23.68 18.53 -7.52
CA PRO A 105 24.36 17.30 -7.08
C PRO A 105 25.60 17.58 -6.23
N PRO A 106 25.97 16.65 -5.36
CA PRO A 106 27.21 16.82 -4.56
C PRO A 106 28.42 17.09 -5.46
N GLY A 107 29.25 18.02 -5.02
CA GLY A 107 30.48 18.37 -5.77
C GLY A 107 30.28 19.30 -6.96
N GLN A 108 29.05 19.71 -7.27
CA GLN A 108 28.79 20.67 -8.33
C GLN A 108 28.51 22.05 -7.74
N SER A 109 28.99 23.07 -8.39
CA SER A 109 28.77 24.47 -8.01
C SER A 109 27.70 25.08 -8.91
N ARG A 110 26.45 24.76 -8.67
CA ARG A 110 25.33 25.36 -9.39
C ARG A 110 25.40 25.20 -10.87
#